data_caf8544277c3869d97bfa5cd8881b113
#
_entry.id   caf8544277c3869d97bfa5cd8881b113
#
_cell.length_a   1.000
_cell.length_b   1.000
_cell.length_c   1.000
_cell.angle_alpha   90.00
_cell.angle_beta   90.00
_cell.angle_gamma   90.00
#
_symmetry.space_group_name_H-M   'P 1'
#
loop_
_entity.id
_entity.type
_entity.pdbx_description
1 polymer ?
#
loop_
_entity_poly.entity_id
_entity_poly.type
_entity_poly.pdbx_seq_one_letter_code
_entity_poly.pdbx_strand_id
1 'polypeptide(L)'
;PLALTVTFYVLFAILSDDTDPYRPLTILLGLLAWALFAKTFSTGTYSIQRNASLIKRVYFPREIFLFSKCGYQIIHTSLSLFVIIPLLIIYDLVPTERILLLPVAIIMISMLALGLSFITSILQTRARDVEHIVNIFIRISFYLTPVFYPLDMITGGRIPEEYASVYLITVSYTHLTLPTTYT
;
A
#
# COMPACT_ATOMS: atom_id res chain seq x y z
N PRO A 1 6.85 3.15 -9.62
CA PRO A 1 7.19 3.38 -8.20
C PRO A 1 8.42 4.31 -8.07
N LEU A 2 9.52 4.01 -8.77
CA LEU A 2 10.79 4.76 -8.66
C LEU A 2 10.64 6.26 -8.88
N ALA A 3 9.92 6.69 -9.92
CA ALA A 3 9.73 8.11 -10.20
C ALA A 3 9.02 8.82 -9.04
N LEU A 4 7.98 8.19 -8.47
CA LEU A 4 7.28 8.73 -7.28
C LEU A 4 8.20 8.76 -6.07
N THR A 5 9.01 7.72 -5.84
CA THR A 5 9.98 7.70 -4.74
C THR A 5 10.97 8.85 -4.85
N VAL A 6 11.53 9.07 -6.05
CA VAL A 6 12.45 10.18 -6.30
C VAL A 6 11.76 11.53 -6.08
N THR A 7 10.53 11.69 -6.59
CA THR A 7 9.77 12.93 -6.42
C THR A 7 9.52 13.23 -4.95
N PHE A 8 9.06 12.23 -4.18
CA PHE A 8 8.83 12.43 -2.75
C PHE A 8 10.11 12.63 -1.96
N TYR A 9 11.19 11.92 -2.31
CA TYR A 9 12.48 12.14 -1.68
C TYR A 9 12.98 13.58 -1.89
N VAL A 10 12.94 14.08 -3.12
CA VAL A 10 13.34 15.47 -3.43
C VAL A 10 12.43 16.47 -2.72
N LEU A 11 11.12 16.22 -2.70
CA LEU A 11 10.16 17.08 -2.01
C LEU A 11 10.48 17.17 -0.51
N PHE A 12 10.74 16.04 0.15
CA PHE A 12 11.05 16.01 1.57
C PHE A 12 12.46 16.55 1.86
N ALA A 13 13.44 16.35 0.99
CA ALA A 13 14.75 16.94 1.13
C ALA A 13 14.71 18.48 1.06
N ILE A 14 13.74 19.04 0.33
CA ILE A 14 13.55 20.49 0.23
C ILE A 14 12.75 21.02 1.44
N LEU A 15 11.73 20.28 1.91
CA LEU A 15 10.84 20.74 2.98
C LEU A 15 11.35 20.48 4.40
N SER A 16 12.19 19.46 4.57
CA SER A 16 12.74 19.07 5.87
C SER A 16 14.26 19.15 5.80
N ASP A 17 14.88 19.80 6.79
CA ASP A 17 16.34 19.77 6.97
C ASP A 17 16.89 18.39 7.39
N ASP A 18 16.03 17.37 7.35
CA ASP A 18 16.31 16.01 7.78
C ASP A 18 16.94 15.24 6.64
N THR A 19 18.22 15.02 6.71
CA THR A 19 19.07 14.31 5.76
C THR A 19 19.26 12.84 6.14
N ASP A 20 18.20 12.15 6.58
CA ASP A 20 18.28 10.70 6.81
C ASP A 20 18.55 9.97 5.47
N PRO A 21 19.73 9.35 5.30
CA PRO A 21 20.08 8.67 4.04
C PRO A 21 19.18 7.47 3.72
N TYR A 22 18.48 6.90 4.70
CA TYR A 22 17.61 5.74 4.53
C TYR A 22 16.16 6.09 4.16
N ARG A 23 15.82 7.35 4.18
CA ARG A 23 14.46 7.85 3.88
C ARG A 23 13.93 7.41 2.51
N PRO A 24 14.70 7.40 1.41
CA PRO A 24 14.21 6.94 0.11
C PRO A 24 13.75 5.48 0.12
N LEU A 25 14.43 4.64 0.88
CA LEU A 25 14.10 3.22 1.00
C LEU A 25 12.77 3.02 1.75
N THR A 26 12.57 3.75 2.84
CA THR A 26 11.34 3.72 3.64
C THR A 26 10.15 4.20 2.81
N ILE A 27 10.30 5.32 2.08
CA ILE A 27 9.27 5.87 1.20
C ILE A 27 8.92 4.85 0.09
N LEU A 28 9.93 4.21 -0.52
CA LEU A 28 9.72 3.22 -1.57
C LEU A 28 8.92 2.02 -1.06
N LEU A 29 9.28 1.48 0.11
CA LEU A 29 8.56 0.37 0.73
C LEU A 29 7.11 0.73 1.05
N GLY A 30 6.89 1.90 1.64
CA GLY A 30 5.55 2.41 1.93
C GLY A 30 4.70 2.59 0.67
N LEU A 31 5.28 3.16 -0.39
CA LEU A 31 4.62 3.32 -1.69
C LEU A 31 4.27 1.98 -2.36
N LEU A 32 5.15 0.97 -2.26
CA LEU A 32 4.88 -0.36 -2.79
C LEU A 32 3.75 -1.06 -2.03
N ALA A 33 3.77 -0.98 -0.70
CA ALA A 33 2.71 -1.52 0.15
C ALA A 33 1.36 -0.84 -0.14
N TRP A 34 1.36 0.50 -0.24
CA TRP A 34 0.17 1.25 -0.60
C TRP A 34 -0.34 0.91 -2.00
N ALA A 35 0.57 0.82 -2.99
CA ALA A 35 0.20 0.48 -4.36
C ALA A 35 -0.40 -0.92 -4.47
N LEU A 36 0.10 -1.90 -3.69
CA LEU A 36 -0.46 -3.24 -3.59
C LEU A 36 -1.91 -3.17 -3.10
N PHE A 37 -2.15 -2.49 -1.98
CA PHE A 37 -3.47 -2.31 -1.41
C PHE A 37 -4.42 -1.61 -2.40
N ALA A 38 -4.05 -0.42 -2.84
CA ALA A 38 -4.88 0.45 -3.67
C ALA A 38 -5.26 -0.19 -5.00
N LYS A 39 -4.29 -0.83 -5.68
CA LYS A 39 -4.54 -1.49 -6.97
C LYS A 39 -5.36 -2.76 -6.80
N THR A 40 -5.09 -3.59 -5.79
CA THR A 40 -5.88 -4.80 -5.52
C THR A 40 -7.32 -4.43 -5.21
N PHE A 41 -7.52 -3.44 -4.34
CA PHE A 41 -8.84 -2.99 -3.93
C PHE A 41 -9.62 -2.37 -5.11
N SER A 42 -9.01 -1.43 -5.85
CA SER A 42 -9.66 -0.79 -7.00
C SER A 42 -9.98 -1.81 -8.10
N THR A 43 -8.97 -2.59 -8.55
CA THR A 43 -9.17 -3.54 -9.65
C THR A 43 -10.12 -4.68 -9.30
N GLY A 44 -10.13 -5.09 -8.03
CA GLY A 44 -11.08 -6.09 -7.51
C GLY A 44 -12.52 -5.58 -7.57
N THR A 45 -12.76 -4.33 -7.20
CA THR A 45 -14.10 -3.73 -7.17
C THR A 45 -14.82 -3.85 -8.51
N TYR A 46 -14.17 -3.55 -9.62
CA TYR A 46 -14.80 -3.61 -10.94
C TYR A 46 -14.55 -4.91 -11.73
N SER A 47 -13.85 -5.88 -11.13
CA SER A 47 -13.44 -7.11 -11.82
C SER A 47 -14.62 -7.94 -12.36
N ILE A 48 -15.69 -8.08 -11.57
CA ILE A 48 -16.90 -8.82 -11.98
C ILE A 48 -17.62 -8.11 -13.12
N GLN A 49 -17.82 -6.79 -13.01
CA GLN A 49 -18.53 -6.00 -14.00
C GLN A 49 -17.82 -5.97 -15.34
N ARG A 50 -16.49 -5.81 -15.35
CA ARG A 50 -15.70 -5.80 -16.60
C ARG A 50 -15.66 -7.16 -17.31
N ASN A 51 -15.84 -8.25 -16.57
CA ASN A 51 -15.87 -9.59 -17.12
C ASN A 51 -17.29 -10.17 -17.28
N ALA A 52 -18.33 -9.33 -17.20
CA ALA A 52 -19.73 -9.75 -17.27
C ALA A 52 -20.07 -10.50 -18.57
N SER A 53 -19.44 -10.14 -19.70
CA SER A 53 -19.64 -10.82 -20.98
C SER A 53 -19.12 -12.26 -20.97
N LEU A 54 -18.01 -12.52 -20.30
CA LEU A 54 -17.44 -13.85 -20.14
C LEU A 54 -18.29 -14.69 -19.18
N ILE A 55 -18.71 -14.11 -18.06
CA ILE A 55 -19.56 -14.76 -17.04
C ILE A 55 -20.89 -15.23 -17.63
N LYS A 56 -21.45 -14.48 -18.60
CA LYS A 56 -22.71 -14.85 -19.27
C LYS A 56 -22.55 -15.99 -20.27
N ARG A 57 -21.35 -16.24 -20.80
CA ARG A 57 -21.12 -17.27 -21.84
C ARG A 57 -20.65 -18.59 -21.26
N VAL A 58 -19.96 -18.58 -20.13
CA VAL A 58 -19.38 -19.77 -19.51
C VAL A 58 -19.73 -19.77 -18.02
N TYR A 59 -20.16 -20.93 -17.52
CA TYR A 59 -20.36 -21.11 -16.09
C TYR A 59 -19.01 -21.07 -15.38
N PHE A 60 -18.74 -19.96 -14.68
CA PHE A 60 -17.46 -19.72 -14.03
C PHE A 60 -17.68 -19.11 -12.65
N PRO A 61 -17.00 -19.60 -11.60
CA PRO A 61 -17.07 -18.98 -10.26
C PRO A 61 -16.57 -17.54 -10.32
N ARG A 62 -17.39 -16.60 -9.87
CA ARG A 62 -17.12 -15.16 -10.00
C ARG A 62 -15.94 -14.71 -9.15
N GLU A 63 -15.69 -15.44 -8.07
CA GLU A 63 -14.59 -15.18 -7.13
C GLU A 63 -13.20 -15.27 -7.77
N ILE A 64 -13.06 -16.12 -8.79
CA ILE A 64 -11.78 -16.34 -9.49
C ILE A 64 -11.25 -15.05 -10.11
N PHE A 65 -12.13 -14.15 -10.54
CA PHE A 65 -11.70 -12.87 -11.09
C PHE A 65 -11.00 -11.99 -10.03
N LEU A 66 -11.51 -12.00 -8.79
CA LEU A 66 -10.92 -11.24 -7.69
C LEU A 66 -9.58 -11.86 -7.30
N PHE A 67 -9.52 -13.18 -7.12
CA PHE A 67 -8.27 -13.89 -6.81
C PHE A 67 -7.21 -13.69 -7.89
N SER A 68 -7.60 -13.73 -9.16
CA SER A 68 -6.69 -13.48 -10.28
C SER A 68 -6.09 -12.07 -10.24
N LYS A 69 -6.90 -11.04 -9.94
CA LYS A 69 -6.40 -9.66 -9.81
C LYS A 69 -5.49 -9.51 -8.60
N CYS A 70 -5.83 -10.11 -7.47
CA CYS A 70 -5.00 -10.14 -6.28
C CYS A 70 -3.65 -10.84 -6.55
N GLY A 71 -3.68 -12.04 -7.12
CA GLY A 71 -2.47 -12.80 -7.48
C GLY A 71 -1.56 -12.04 -8.44
N TYR A 72 -2.14 -11.43 -9.48
CA TYR A 72 -1.40 -10.56 -10.39
C TYR A 72 -0.70 -9.43 -9.64
N GLN A 73 -1.39 -8.77 -8.72
CA GLN A 73 -0.83 -7.65 -7.99
C GLN A 73 0.26 -8.08 -7.00
N ILE A 74 0.12 -9.24 -6.37
CA ILE A 74 1.17 -9.82 -5.52
C ILE A 74 2.44 -10.06 -6.34
N ILE A 75 2.32 -10.72 -7.50
CA ILE A 75 3.47 -10.98 -8.39
C ILE A 75 4.10 -9.66 -8.84
N HIS A 76 3.29 -8.69 -9.27
CA HIS A 76 3.79 -7.38 -9.69
C HIS A 76 4.55 -6.65 -8.57
N THR A 77 4.03 -6.69 -7.33
CA THR A 77 4.69 -6.06 -6.19
C THR A 77 5.96 -6.81 -5.81
N SER A 78 5.94 -8.15 -5.82
CA SER A 78 7.14 -8.96 -5.56
C SER A 78 8.25 -8.66 -6.57
N LEU A 79 7.91 -8.53 -7.87
CA LEU A 79 8.89 -8.11 -8.89
C LEU A 79 9.40 -6.69 -8.65
N SER A 80 8.53 -5.79 -8.17
CA SER A 80 8.92 -4.41 -7.86
C SER A 80 9.87 -4.33 -6.66
N LEU A 81 9.83 -5.31 -5.74
CA LEU A 81 10.76 -5.41 -4.62
C LEU A 81 12.20 -5.71 -5.06
N PHE A 82 12.41 -6.33 -6.22
CA PHE A 82 13.78 -6.52 -6.74
C PHE A 82 14.52 -5.21 -6.97
N VAL A 83 13.79 -4.10 -7.15
CA VAL A 83 14.38 -2.76 -7.26
C VAL A 83 15.04 -2.30 -5.95
N ILE A 84 14.66 -2.89 -4.83
CA ILE A 84 15.25 -2.57 -3.52
C ILE A 84 16.68 -3.13 -3.40
N ILE A 85 16.97 -4.25 -4.07
CA ILE A 85 18.29 -4.91 -3.99
C ILE A 85 19.44 -3.94 -4.38
N PRO A 86 19.42 -3.28 -5.56
CA PRO A 86 20.48 -2.32 -5.90
C PRO A 86 20.53 -1.13 -4.93
N LEU A 87 19.41 -0.70 -4.37
CA LEU A 87 19.40 0.36 -3.36
C LEU A 87 20.08 -0.08 -2.06
N LEU A 88 19.83 -1.31 -1.60
CA LEU A 88 20.53 -1.86 -0.42
C LEU A 88 22.04 -1.90 -0.62
N ILE A 89 22.50 -2.24 -1.84
CA ILE A 89 23.94 -2.29 -2.17
C ILE A 89 24.52 -0.87 -2.17
N ILE A 90 23.82 0.11 -2.73
CA ILE A 90 24.27 1.52 -2.81
C ILE A 90 24.40 2.13 -1.40
N TYR A 91 23.49 1.79 -0.50
CA TYR A 91 23.47 2.30 0.88
C TYR A 91 24.26 1.44 1.87
N ASP A 92 24.96 0.40 1.39
CA ASP A 92 25.78 -0.53 2.18
C ASP A 92 25.02 -1.17 3.34
N LEU A 93 23.70 -1.41 3.12
CA LEU A 93 22.80 -1.98 4.11
C LEU A 93 22.80 -3.50 4.03
N VAL A 94 23.21 -4.13 5.12
CA VAL A 94 23.09 -5.59 5.25
C VAL A 94 21.64 -5.94 5.54
N PRO A 95 20.99 -6.80 4.71
CA PRO A 95 19.61 -7.22 4.95
C PRO A 95 19.54 -7.98 6.29
N THR A 96 18.82 -7.40 7.23
CA THR A 96 18.57 -7.99 8.55
C THR A 96 17.48 -9.09 8.42
N GLU A 97 17.40 -10.01 9.39
CA GLU A 97 16.37 -11.06 9.47
C GLU A 97 14.93 -10.55 9.29
N ARG A 98 14.71 -9.27 9.55
CA ARG A 98 13.42 -8.57 9.39
C ARG A 98 12.92 -8.53 7.95
N ILE A 99 13.78 -8.72 6.95
CA ILE A 99 13.36 -8.80 5.54
C ILE A 99 12.43 -10.00 5.29
N LEU A 100 12.51 -11.03 6.16
CA LEU A 100 11.62 -12.19 6.12
C LEU A 100 10.16 -11.83 6.47
N LEU A 101 9.92 -10.67 7.10
CA LEU A 101 8.57 -10.17 7.39
C LEU A 101 7.89 -9.55 6.16
N LEU A 102 8.62 -9.19 5.12
CA LEU A 102 8.05 -8.61 3.89
C LEU A 102 7.01 -9.52 3.21
N PRO A 103 7.26 -10.83 3.00
CA PRO A 103 6.25 -11.72 2.43
C PRO A 103 4.99 -11.80 3.29
N VAL A 104 5.14 -11.80 4.61
CA VAL A 104 4.00 -11.82 5.55
C VAL A 104 3.18 -10.54 5.41
N ALA A 105 3.84 -9.38 5.37
CA ALA A 105 3.17 -8.08 5.16
C ALA A 105 2.43 -8.04 3.81
N ILE A 106 3.03 -8.52 2.73
CA ILE A 106 2.39 -8.61 1.41
C ILE A 106 1.12 -9.45 1.48
N ILE A 107 1.16 -10.61 2.13
CA ILE A 107 0.00 -11.50 2.28
C ILE A 107 -1.10 -10.81 3.09
N MET A 108 -0.77 -10.19 4.22
CA MET A 108 -1.74 -9.51 5.08
C MET A 108 -2.42 -8.35 4.35
N ILE A 109 -1.65 -7.49 3.69
CA ILE A 109 -2.19 -6.36 2.90
C ILE A 109 -3.08 -6.88 1.75
N SER A 110 -2.65 -7.94 1.08
CA SER A 110 -3.41 -8.55 -0.02
C SER A 110 -4.73 -9.14 0.47
N MET A 111 -4.74 -9.82 1.61
CA MET A 111 -5.97 -10.38 2.20
C MET A 111 -6.95 -9.28 2.60
N LEU A 112 -6.46 -8.19 3.22
CA LEU A 112 -7.28 -7.03 3.56
C LEU A 112 -7.92 -6.41 2.31
N ALA A 113 -7.10 -6.13 1.29
CA ALA A 113 -7.55 -5.53 0.04
C ALA A 113 -8.55 -6.44 -0.69
N LEU A 114 -8.30 -7.74 -0.69
CA LEU A 114 -9.17 -8.74 -1.30
C LEU A 114 -10.51 -8.82 -0.58
N GLY A 115 -10.52 -8.85 0.76
CA GLY A 115 -11.75 -8.86 1.56
C GLY A 115 -12.63 -7.63 1.28
N LEU A 116 -12.04 -6.43 1.25
CA LEU A 116 -12.76 -5.21 0.87
C LEU A 116 -13.27 -5.26 -0.58
N SER A 117 -12.47 -5.82 -1.49
CA SER A 117 -12.86 -5.99 -2.89
C SER A 117 -14.07 -6.91 -3.06
N PHE A 118 -14.21 -7.95 -2.26
CA PHE A 118 -15.39 -8.83 -2.30
C PHE A 118 -16.66 -8.05 -2.01
N ILE A 119 -16.67 -7.23 -0.96
CA ILE A 119 -17.82 -6.43 -0.57
C ILE A 119 -18.15 -5.42 -1.68
N THR A 120 -17.16 -4.65 -2.12
CA THR A 120 -17.37 -3.59 -3.10
C THR A 120 -17.69 -4.11 -4.50
N SER A 121 -17.18 -5.28 -4.90
CA SER A 121 -17.49 -5.88 -6.19
C SER A 121 -18.96 -6.30 -6.31
N ILE A 122 -19.57 -6.77 -5.22
CA ILE A 122 -21.01 -7.06 -5.17
C ILE A 122 -21.82 -5.76 -5.26
N LEU A 123 -21.42 -4.73 -4.51
CA LEU A 123 -22.08 -3.43 -4.59
C LEU A 123 -21.97 -2.82 -6.00
N GLN A 124 -20.81 -2.94 -6.63
CA GLN A 124 -20.55 -2.43 -7.99
C GLN A 124 -21.48 -3.07 -9.04
N THR A 125 -21.89 -4.32 -8.85
CA THR A 125 -22.85 -4.95 -9.77
C THR A 125 -24.26 -4.36 -9.67
N ARG A 126 -24.60 -3.73 -8.52
CA ARG A 126 -25.89 -3.09 -8.27
C ARG A 126 -25.86 -1.58 -8.57
N ALA A 127 -24.79 -0.92 -8.17
CA ALA A 127 -24.59 0.51 -8.30
C ALA A 127 -23.27 0.78 -9.02
N ARG A 128 -23.31 1.30 -10.24
CA ARG A 128 -22.11 1.52 -11.08
C ARG A 128 -21.16 2.60 -10.54
N ASP A 129 -21.61 3.38 -9.58
CA ASP A 129 -20.85 4.50 -9.02
C ASP A 129 -19.90 4.09 -7.88
N VAL A 130 -19.99 2.83 -7.41
CA VAL A 130 -19.13 2.32 -6.32
C VAL A 130 -17.65 2.41 -6.69
N GLU A 131 -17.28 2.18 -7.95
CA GLU A 131 -15.90 2.33 -8.44
C GLU A 131 -15.37 3.75 -8.18
N HIS A 132 -16.18 4.77 -8.42
CA HIS A 132 -15.80 6.17 -8.18
C HIS A 132 -15.62 6.46 -6.70
N ILE A 133 -16.52 5.96 -5.87
CA ILE A 133 -16.46 6.12 -4.40
C ILE A 133 -15.19 5.44 -3.86
N VAL A 134 -14.91 4.21 -4.30
CA VAL A 134 -13.70 3.47 -3.90
C VAL A 134 -12.43 4.22 -4.32
N ASN A 135 -12.38 4.76 -5.54
CA ASN A 135 -11.21 5.51 -5.99
C ASN A 135 -11.02 6.83 -5.22
N ILE A 136 -12.10 7.51 -4.84
CA ILE A 136 -12.03 8.69 -3.97
C ILE A 136 -11.53 8.27 -2.58
N PHE A 137 -12.08 7.21 -2.01
CA PHE A 137 -11.67 6.67 -0.72
C PHE A 137 -10.18 6.31 -0.70
N ILE A 138 -9.68 5.59 -1.72
CA ILE A 138 -8.26 5.24 -1.86
C ILE A 138 -7.40 6.50 -1.89
N ARG A 139 -7.83 7.54 -2.62
CA ARG A 139 -7.08 8.79 -2.73
C ARG A 139 -7.01 9.55 -1.42
N ILE A 140 -8.12 9.65 -0.69
CA ILE A 140 -8.16 10.30 0.63
C ILE A 140 -7.31 9.51 1.62
N SER A 141 -7.47 8.18 1.65
CA SER A 141 -6.73 7.31 2.56
C SER A 141 -5.22 7.34 2.32
N PHE A 142 -4.77 7.59 1.08
CA PHE A 142 -3.36 7.77 0.76
C PHE A 142 -2.73 8.94 1.53
N TYR A 143 -3.43 10.06 1.62
CA TYR A 143 -2.95 11.23 2.38
C TYR A 143 -3.11 11.05 3.90
N LEU A 144 -4.09 10.25 4.32
CA LEU A 144 -4.33 9.97 5.74
C LEU A 144 -3.33 8.97 6.31
N THR A 145 -2.81 8.07 5.47
CA THR A 145 -1.86 7.06 5.90
C THR A 145 -0.46 7.68 6.01
N PRO A 146 0.23 7.57 7.15
CA PRO A 146 1.55 8.16 7.36
C PRO A 146 2.64 7.37 6.61
N VAL A 147 2.49 7.24 5.30
CA VAL A 147 3.49 6.62 4.43
C VAL A 147 4.69 7.55 4.26
N PHE A 148 4.46 8.86 4.37
CA PHE A 148 5.43 9.90 4.06
C PHE A 148 5.95 10.63 5.30
N TYR A 149 5.21 10.58 6.41
CA TYR A 149 5.56 11.32 7.61
C TYR A 149 6.28 10.41 8.61
N PRO A 150 7.48 10.78 9.07
CA PRO A 150 8.11 10.04 10.16
C PRO A 150 7.24 10.14 11.42
N LEU A 151 7.17 9.07 12.17
CA LEU A 151 6.39 8.99 13.41
C LEU A 151 6.80 10.06 14.43
N ASP A 152 8.07 10.49 14.39
CA ASP A 152 8.62 11.51 15.26
C ASP A 152 7.96 12.89 15.05
N MET A 153 7.45 13.19 13.86
CA MET A 153 6.66 14.40 13.63
C MET A 153 5.28 14.35 14.30
N ILE A 154 4.74 13.16 14.49
CA ILE A 154 3.42 12.94 15.11
C ILE A 154 3.58 12.96 16.64
N THR A 155 4.62 12.30 17.16
CA THR A 155 4.91 12.24 18.61
C THR A 155 5.59 13.49 19.15
N GLY A 156 6.22 14.28 18.29
CA GLY A 156 6.94 15.51 18.64
C GLY A 156 6.06 16.74 18.98
N GLY A 157 4.77 16.55 19.27
CA GLY A 157 3.89 17.62 19.80
C GLY A 157 3.40 18.65 18.77
N ARG A 158 3.61 18.42 17.47
CA ARG A 158 3.09 19.30 16.40
C ARG A 158 1.63 19.02 16.03
N ILE A 159 1.09 17.87 16.45
CA ILE A 159 -0.31 17.49 16.23
C ILE A 159 -0.99 17.42 17.60
N PRO A 160 -2.18 18.03 17.79
CA PRO A 160 -2.95 17.90 19.01
C PRO A 160 -3.22 16.43 19.34
N GLU A 161 -3.09 16.05 20.62
CA GLU A 161 -3.27 14.67 21.10
C GLU A 161 -4.61 14.04 20.69
N GLU A 162 -5.61 14.87 20.47
CA GLU A 162 -6.96 14.46 20.05
C GLU A 162 -6.99 13.80 18.68
N TYR A 163 -6.08 14.17 17.77
CA TYR A 163 -5.95 13.56 16.44
C TYR A 163 -4.90 12.43 16.39
N ALA A 164 -4.04 12.34 17.40
CA ALA A 164 -3.02 11.29 17.48
C ALA A 164 -3.63 9.88 17.53
N SER A 165 -4.79 9.72 18.18
CA SER A 165 -5.50 8.43 18.26
C SER A 165 -6.00 7.93 16.90
N VAL A 166 -6.46 8.83 16.03
CA VAL A 166 -6.92 8.47 14.67
C VAL A 166 -5.72 8.05 13.81
N TYR A 167 -4.59 8.75 13.96
CA TYR A 167 -3.35 8.38 13.27
C TYR A 167 -2.77 7.07 13.81
N LEU A 168 -2.83 6.80 15.11
CA LEU A 168 -2.36 5.56 15.71
C LEU A 168 -3.13 4.34 15.21
N ILE A 169 -4.43 4.47 14.94
CA ILE A 169 -5.23 3.38 14.34
C ILE A 169 -4.78 3.09 12.91
N THR A 170 -4.51 4.12 12.11
CA THR A 170 -3.96 3.95 10.75
C THR A 170 -2.52 3.46 10.75
N VAL A 171 -1.72 3.84 11.74
CA VAL A 171 -0.32 3.42 11.93
C VAL A 171 -0.20 1.99 12.44
N SER A 172 -1.19 1.45 13.12
CA SER A 172 -1.17 0.05 13.60
C SER A 172 -0.89 -0.96 12.48
N TYR A 173 -1.21 -0.63 11.23
CA TYR A 173 -0.86 -1.46 10.06
C TYR A 173 0.60 -1.32 9.64
N THR A 174 1.26 -0.20 9.94
CA THR A 174 2.67 0.04 9.59
C THR A 174 3.64 -0.49 10.65
N HIS A 175 3.19 -0.68 11.90
CA HIS A 175 4.02 -1.25 12.96
C HIS A 175 4.42 -2.72 12.72
N LEU A 176 3.69 -3.44 11.89
CA LEU A 176 4.08 -4.78 11.44
C LEU A 176 5.25 -4.76 10.45
N THR A 177 5.57 -3.62 9.87
CA THR A 177 6.56 -3.55 8.79
C THR A 177 7.93 -3.05 9.20
N LEU A 178 8.08 -2.27 10.30
CA LEU A 178 9.41 -1.77 10.72
C LEU A 178 9.44 -1.37 12.20
N PRO A 179 9.98 -2.18 13.10
CA PRO A 179 10.47 -1.65 14.37
C PRO A 179 11.77 -0.91 14.11
N THR A 180 11.68 0.41 13.91
CA THR A 180 12.84 1.30 13.96
C THR A 180 13.11 1.65 15.41
N THR A 181 13.78 0.78 16.11
CA THR A 181 14.53 1.13 17.32
C THR A 181 16.00 1.03 16.98
N TYR A 182 16.57 2.16 16.64
CA TYR A 182 18.00 2.37 16.76
C TYR A 182 18.29 2.78 18.21
N THR A 183 18.86 1.91 18.98
CA THR A 183 19.71 2.24 20.13
C THR A 183 21.15 2.05 19.69
#